data_4c659fce88043ceca35c1531d1a93df6
#
_entry.id   4c659fce88043ceca35c1531d1a93df6
#
_cell.length_a   1.000
_cell.length_b   1.000
_cell.length_c   1.000
_cell.angle_alpha   90.00
_cell.angle_beta   90.00
_cell.angle_gamma   90.00
#
_symmetry.space_group_name_H-M   'P 1'
#
loop_
_entity.id
_entity.type
_entity.pdbx_description
1 polymer ?
#
loop_
_entity_poly.entity_id
_entity_poly.type
_entity_poly.pdbx_seq_one_letter_code
_entity_poly.pdbx_strand_id
1 'polypeptide(L)'
;MWALRVFLVIALAFGLSACGSKFKTYNGPEVTRVEVHKTDRKMYLLHNTEVLEVYDIALGFQPRGHKQFERDGKTPEGSYYITHRNPRSSFHLSLGISYPNEMDRAYASSKGKTPGGDIFIHGYTGKDGNYGDWTAGCIAVRNREMEQIYAMVRPGTPILIMP
;
A
#
# COMPACT_ATOMS: atom_id res chain seq x y z
N MET A 1 11.74 13.89 51.58
CA MET A 1 10.95 12.76 51.03
C MET A 1 9.82 13.21 50.10
N TRP A 2 9.24 14.37 50.26
CA TRP A 2 8.16 14.86 49.38
C TRP A 2 8.65 15.27 47.98
N ALA A 3 9.78 15.97 47.89
CA ALA A 3 10.39 16.36 46.62
C ALA A 3 10.76 15.17 45.74
N LEU A 4 11.22 14.06 46.32
CA LEU A 4 11.57 12.84 45.57
C LEU A 4 10.32 12.16 44.98
N ARG A 5 9.18 12.20 45.72
CA ARG A 5 7.91 11.65 45.21
C ARG A 5 7.32 12.49 44.08
N VAL A 6 7.46 13.81 44.13
CA VAL A 6 7.00 14.72 43.06
C VAL A 6 7.84 14.51 41.78
N PHE A 7 9.17 14.36 41.92
CA PHE A 7 10.06 14.05 40.78
C PHE A 7 9.71 12.71 40.13
N LEU A 8 9.38 11.69 40.93
CA LEU A 8 9.02 10.37 40.41
C LEU A 8 7.69 10.38 39.65
N VAL A 9 6.71 11.16 40.09
CA VAL A 9 5.40 11.31 39.41
C VAL A 9 5.55 12.09 38.11
N ILE A 10 6.39 13.13 38.07
CA ILE A 10 6.66 13.90 36.86
C ILE A 10 7.42 13.04 35.84
N ALA A 11 8.41 12.24 36.26
CA ALA A 11 9.16 11.33 35.38
C ALA A 11 8.24 10.25 34.79
N LEU A 12 7.26 9.73 35.56
CA LEU A 12 6.29 8.76 35.06
C LEU A 12 5.31 9.37 34.03
N ALA A 13 4.93 10.66 34.19
CA ALA A 13 4.05 11.36 33.25
C ALA A 13 4.69 11.63 31.90
N PHE A 14 6.00 11.82 31.82
CA PHE A 14 6.74 11.99 30.58
C PHE A 14 7.01 10.69 29.83
N GLY A 15 6.93 9.53 30.49
CA GLY A 15 7.15 8.21 29.89
C GLY A 15 5.97 7.64 29.08
N LEU A 16 4.78 8.25 29.14
CA LEU A 16 3.56 7.71 28.52
C LEU A 16 3.24 8.31 27.12
N SER A 17 4.12 9.07 26.52
CA SER A 17 3.81 9.87 25.32
C SER A 17 4.52 9.45 24.04
N ALA A 18 4.55 8.17 23.69
CA ALA A 18 5.14 7.78 22.39
C ALA A 18 4.55 6.54 21.72
N CYS A 19 3.26 6.26 21.85
CA CYS A 19 2.57 5.41 20.87
C CYS A 19 1.85 6.29 19.86
N GLY A 20 2.57 6.80 18.87
CA GLY A 20 1.96 7.51 17.74
C GLY A 20 0.96 6.59 17.04
N SER A 21 -0.30 7.04 16.88
CA SER A 21 -1.31 6.32 16.10
C SER A 21 -0.83 6.08 14.68
N LYS A 22 -1.01 4.85 14.15
CA LYS A 22 -0.80 4.54 12.74
C LYS A 22 -1.85 5.17 11.82
N PHE A 23 -2.93 5.72 12.39
CA PHE A 23 -3.96 6.42 11.65
C PHE A 23 -3.64 7.91 11.60
N LYS A 24 -3.28 8.39 10.42
CA LYS A 24 -2.99 9.81 10.16
C LYS A 24 -4.25 10.52 9.70
N THR A 25 -4.30 11.82 9.91
CA THR A 25 -5.29 12.73 9.32
C THR A 25 -4.67 13.43 8.13
N TYR A 26 -5.42 13.53 7.04
CA TYR A 26 -5.03 14.27 5.86
C TYR A 26 -6.11 15.31 5.53
N ASN A 27 -5.70 16.57 5.36
CA ASN A 27 -6.58 17.72 5.07
C ASN A 27 -6.17 18.44 3.78
N GLY A 28 -5.33 17.82 2.96
CA GLY A 28 -4.92 18.35 1.65
C GLY A 28 -5.91 18.05 0.53
N PRO A 29 -5.52 18.35 -0.74
CA PRO A 29 -6.33 18.04 -1.92
C PRO A 29 -6.69 16.55 -2.03
N GLU A 30 -7.87 16.23 -2.51
CA GLU A 30 -8.30 14.85 -2.73
C GLU A 30 -7.37 14.11 -3.71
N VAL A 31 -7.02 12.87 -3.40
CA VAL A 31 -6.34 12.00 -4.36
C VAL A 31 -7.36 11.50 -5.38
N THR A 32 -7.28 12.03 -6.60
CA THR A 32 -8.20 11.67 -7.69
C THR A 32 -7.73 10.45 -8.48
N ARG A 33 -6.44 10.10 -8.39
CA ARG A 33 -5.85 8.95 -9.09
C ARG A 33 -4.56 8.49 -8.41
N VAL A 34 -4.32 7.19 -8.46
CA VAL A 34 -3.03 6.56 -8.15
C VAL A 34 -2.40 6.07 -9.46
N GLU A 35 -1.12 6.34 -9.67
CA GLU A 35 -0.35 5.76 -10.78
C GLU A 35 0.83 4.95 -10.25
N VAL A 36 1.04 3.78 -10.83
CA VAL A 36 2.15 2.88 -10.49
C VAL A 36 2.98 2.65 -11.73
N HIS A 37 4.25 3.00 -11.67
CA HIS A 37 5.26 2.78 -12.72
C HIS A 37 6.15 1.63 -12.27
N LYS A 38 5.88 0.44 -12.75
CA LYS A 38 6.55 -0.79 -12.30
C LYS A 38 8.04 -0.79 -12.60
N THR A 39 8.43 -0.33 -13.79
CA THR A 39 9.85 -0.26 -14.20
C THR A 39 10.64 0.67 -13.28
N ASP A 40 10.07 1.81 -12.92
CA ASP A 40 10.71 2.82 -12.09
C ASP A 40 10.62 2.53 -10.59
N ARG A 41 9.80 1.54 -10.19
CA ARG A 41 9.46 1.25 -8.79
C ARG A 41 8.94 2.48 -8.08
N LYS A 42 8.05 3.24 -8.75
CA LYS A 42 7.42 4.45 -8.21
C LYS A 42 5.91 4.33 -8.21
N MET A 43 5.32 4.88 -7.17
CA MET A 43 3.88 5.10 -7.07
C MET A 43 3.61 6.58 -6.78
N TYR A 44 2.69 7.16 -7.53
CA TYR A 44 2.30 8.56 -7.48
C TYR A 44 0.87 8.69 -6.97
N LEU A 45 0.62 9.60 -6.06
CA LEU A 45 -0.72 10.05 -5.71
C LEU A 45 -0.96 11.40 -6.38
N LEU A 46 -2.04 11.52 -7.15
CA LEU A 46 -2.32 12.71 -7.94
C LEU A 46 -3.67 13.35 -7.56
N HIS A 47 -3.69 14.68 -7.59
CA HIS A 47 -4.90 15.48 -7.69
C HIS A 47 -5.00 16.02 -9.11
N ASN A 48 -5.91 15.45 -9.92
CA ASN A 48 -5.98 15.75 -11.36
C ASN A 48 -4.64 15.50 -12.08
N THR A 49 -3.92 16.56 -12.44
CA THR A 49 -2.59 16.50 -13.07
C THR A 49 -1.44 16.80 -12.12
N GLU A 50 -1.74 17.23 -10.90
CA GLU A 50 -0.74 17.59 -9.89
C GLU A 50 -0.30 16.35 -9.11
N VAL A 51 0.99 16.13 -8.98
CA VAL A 51 1.58 15.07 -8.13
C VAL A 51 1.62 15.58 -6.69
N LEU A 52 0.84 14.94 -5.81
CA LEU A 52 0.83 15.24 -4.39
C LEU A 52 1.96 14.55 -3.65
N GLU A 53 2.19 13.27 -3.96
CA GLU A 53 3.18 12.42 -3.28
C GLU A 53 3.78 11.39 -4.24
N VAL A 54 5.02 10.99 -3.97
CA VAL A 54 5.74 9.93 -4.71
C VAL A 54 6.38 8.97 -3.71
N TYR A 55 6.22 7.67 -3.94
CA TYR A 55 6.74 6.62 -3.08
C TYR A 55 7.59 5.62 -3.85
N ASP A 56 8.67 5.14 -3.22
CA ASP A 56 9.36 3.94 -3.65
C ASP A 56 8.53 2.70 -3.30
N ILE A 57 8.44 1.74 -4.22
CA ILE A 57 7.64 0.54 -4.04
C ILE A 57 8.45 -0.73 -4.30
N ALA A 58 8.02 -1.82 -3.66
CA ALA A 58 8.38 -3.19 -4.04
C ALA A 58 7.17 -3.89 -4.66
N LEU A 59 7.43 -4.79 -5.59
CA LEU A 59 6.42 -5.50 -6.38
C LEU A 59 6.45 -7.02 -6.12
N GLY A 60 5.70 -7.75 -6.91
CA GLY A 60 5.78 -9.20 -6.97
C GLY A 60 7.18 -9.69 -7.37
N PHE A 61 7.58 -10.88 -6.88
CA PHE A 61 8.92 -11.45 -7.11
C PHE A 61 9.20 -11.77 -8.60
N GLN A 62 8.19 -11.69 -9.46
CA GLN A 62 8.29 -11.69 -10.93
C GLN A 62 7.75 -10.36 -11.46
N PRO A 63 8.50 -9.26 -11.36
CA PRO A 63 7.93 -7.92 -11.52
C PRO A 63 7.57 -7.55 -12.95
N ARG A 64 8.11 -8.25 -13.95
CA ARG A 64 7.92 -7.91 -15.36
C ARG A 64 6.64 -8.52 -15.93
N GLY A 65 5.90 -7.69 -16.66
CA GLY A 65 4.67 -8.08 -17.35
C GLY A 65 3.46 -8.15 -16.43
N HIS A 66 2.31 -8.25 -17.07
CA HIS A 66 1.01 -8.31 -16.41
C HIS A 66 0.78 -9.62 -15.66
N LYS A 67 0.13 -9.53 -14.46
CA LYS A 67 -0.36 -10.71 -13.73
C LYS A 67 -1.47 -11.40 -14.52
N GLN A 68 -1.33 -12.71 -14.74
CA GLN A 68 -2.27 -13.50 -15.51
C GLN A 68 -2.88 -14.64 -14.71
N PHE A 69 -2.12 -15.21 -13.79
CA PHE A 69 -2.51 -16.42 -13.08
C PHE A 69 -2.19 -16.33 -11.59
N GLU A 70 -2.91 -17.11 -10.81
CA GLU A 70 -2.58 -17.31 -9.41
C GLU A 70 -1.15 -17.84 -9.27
N ARG A 71 -0.41 -17.32 -8.27
CA ARG A 71 0.99 -17.70 -7.96
C ARG A 71 2.04 -17.39 -9.04
N ASP A 72 1.72 -16.60 -10.05
CA ASP A 72 2.71 -16.18 -11.06
C ASP A 72 3.72 -15.15 -10.53
N GLY A 73 3.55 -14.66 -9.31
CA GLY A 73 4.44 -13.69 -8.67
C GLY A 73 4.44 -12.31 -9.31
N LYS A 74 3.48 -12.02 -10.17
CA LYS A 74 3.40 -10.76 -10.90
C LYS A 74 2.42 -9.79 -10.27
N THR A 75 2.73 -8.49 -10.36
CA THR A 75 1.79 -7.40 -10.08
C THR A 75 1.00 -7.10 -11.37
N PRO A 76 -0.33 -6.94 -11.30
CA PRO A 76 -1.14 -6.66 -12.48
C PRO A 76 -0.75 -5.33 -13.14
N GLU A 77 -1.01 -5.22 -14.44
CA GLU A 77 -0.93 -4.00 -15.25
C GLU A 77 -2.32 -3.67 -15.79
N GLY A 78 -2.64 -2.39 -15.90
CA GLY A 78 -3.94 -1.93 -16.38
C GLY A 78 -4.64 -0.99 -15.42
N SER A 79 -5.92 -0.74 -15.71
CA SER A 79 -6.77 0.17 -14.94
C SER A 79 -7.64 -0.61 -13.96
N TYR A 80 -7.56 -0.23 -12.70
CA TYR A 80 -8.30 -0.78 -11.58
C TYR A 80 -8.82 0.36 -10.69
N TYR A 81 -9.36 0.02 -9.53
CA TYR A 81 -9.74 0.97 -8.48
C TYR A 81 -9.47 0.40 -7.09
N ILE A 82 -9.37 1.26 -6.12
CA ILE A 82 -9.24 0.89 -4.71
C ILE A 82 -10.60 0.40 -4.21
N THR A 83 -10.67 -0.81 -3.70
CA THR A 83 -11.93 -1.45 -3.29
C THR A 83 -12.27 -1.17 -1.83
N HIS A 84 -11.32 -1.32 -0.94
CA HIS A 84 -11.53 -1.20 0.50
C HIS A 84 -10.26 -0.87 1.26
N ARG A 85 -10.43 -0.46 2.50
CA ARG A 85 -9.37 -0.15 3.46
C ARG A 85 -9.35 -1.24 4.53
N ASN A 86 -8.16 -1.81 4.82
CA ASN A 86 -8.00 -2.79 5.88
C ASN A 86 -7.10 -2.25 7.01
N PRO A 87 -7.70 -1.82 8.14
CA PRO A 87 -6.94 -1.32 9.29
C PRO A 87 -6.25 -2.43 10.10
N ARG A 88 -6.63 -3.69 9.87
CA ARG A 88 -6.11 -4.88 10.57
C ARG A 88 -5.27 -5.77 9.67
N SER A 89 -4.61 -5.17 8.67
CA SER A 89 -3.72 -5.90 7.79
C SER A 89 -2.54 -6.50 8.54
N SER A 90 -2.16 -7.74 8.23
CA SER A 90 -0.92 -8.37 8.71
C SER A 90 0.33 -7.62 8.25
N PHE A 91 0.19 -6.78 7.23
CA PHE A 91 1.21 -5.89 6.70
C PHE A 91 0.96 -4.43 7.10
N HIS A 92 0.70 -4.19 8.39
CA HIS A 92 0.47 -2.90 9.02
C HIS A 92 -0.88 -2.26 8.66
N LEU A 93 -1.06 -1.77 7.44
CA LEU A 93 -2.29 -1.26 6.83
C LEU A 93 -2.32 -1.70 5.36
N SER A 94 -3.51 -1.83 4.77
CA SER A 94 -3.61 -2.11 3.34
C SER A 94 -4.84 -1.51 2.66
N LEU A 95 -4.72 -1.32 1.34
CA LEU A 95 -5.77 -0.91 0.42
C LEU A 95 -5.94 -2.00 -0.63
N GLY A 96 -7.15 -2.52 -0.79
CA GLY A 96 -7.45 -3.55 -1.80
C GLY A 96 -7.52 -2.93 -3.21
N ILE A 97 -7.04 -3.67 -4.21
CA ILE A 97 -7.12 -3.34 -5.64
C ILE A 97 -8.14 -4.26 -6.30
N SER A 98 -8.92 -3.76 -7.26
CA SER A 98 -10.03 -4.50 -7.90
C SER A 98 -9.59 -5.56 -8.92
N TYR A 99 -8.31 -5.99 -8.88
CA TYR A 99 -7.85 -7.14 -9.64
C TYR A 99 -8.44 -8.45 -9.04
N PRO A 100 -8.89 -9.42 -9.85
CA PRO A 100 -8.96 -9.42 -11.31
C PRO A 100 -10.24 -8.72 -11.82
N ASN A 101 -10.13 -7.99 -12.93
CA ASN A 101 -11.27 -7.49 -13.68
C ASN A 101 -11.87 -8.61 -14.58
N GLU A 102 -12.85 -8.27 -15.41
CA GLU A 102 -13.52 -9.24 -16.27
C GLU A 102 -12.59 -9.82 -17.34
N MET A 103 -11.71 -8.99 -17.93
CA MET A 103 -10.74 -9.44 -18.94
C MET A 103 -9.70 -10.37 -18.34
N ASP A 104 -9.22 -10.07 -17.14
CA ASP A 104 -8.27 -10.92 -16.40
C ASP A 104 -8.87 -12.31 -16.15
N ARG A 105 -10.12 -12.36 -15.70
CA ARG A 105 -10.85 -13.62 -15.47
C ARG A 105 -11.07 -14.40 -16.75
N ALA A 106 -11.52 -13.74 -17.82
CA ALA A 106 -11.74 -14.37 -19.12
C ALA A 106 -10.46 -14.96 -19.70
N TYR A 107 -9.36 -14.21 -19.63
CA TYR A 107 -8.06 -14.70 -20.09
C TYR A 107 -7.60 -15.94 -19.31
N ALA A 108 -7.61 -15.88 -17.99
CA ALA A 108 -7.19 -17.00 -17.15
C ALA A 108 -8.05 -18.24 -17.41
N SER A 109 -9.37 -18.08 -17.50
CA SER A 109 -10.33 -19.15 -17.82
C SER A 109 -10.05 -19.78 -19.18
N SER A 110 -9.71 -18.99 -20.22
CA SER A 110 -9.36 -19.50 -21.55
C SER A 110 -8.10 -20.38 -21.55
N LYS A 111 -7.30 -20.29 -20.49
CA LYS A 111 -6.10 -21.11 -20.27
C LYS A 111 -6.33 -22.25 -19.26
N GLY A 112 -7.57 -22.44 -18.80
CA GLY A 112 -7.89 -23.45 -17.79
C GLY A 112 -7.27 -23.14 -16.42
N LYS A 113 -7.03 -21.85 -16.10
CA LYS A 113 -6.38 -21.40 -14.87
C LYS A 113 -7.23 -20.36 -14.13
N THR A 114 -6.88 -20.12 -12.87
CA THR A 114 -7.42 -19.03 -12.07
C THR A 114 -6.52 -17.81 -12.14
N PRO A 115 -7.07 -16.58 -12.18
CA PRO A 115 -6.26 -15.36 -12.18
C PRO A 115 -5.62 -15.08 -10.83
N GLY A 116 -6.17 -15.68 -9.75
CA GLY A 116 -5.89 -15.28 -8.38
C GLY A 116 -6.62 -14.00 -8.02
N GLY A 117 -6.13 -13.32 -6.99
CA GLY A 117 -6.74 -12.11 -6.43
C GLY A 117 -5.91 -11.59 -5.26
N ASP A 118 -6.57 -10.91 -4.33
CA ASP A 118 -5.96 -10.41 -3.09
C ASP A 118 -4.73 -9.54 -3.35
N ILE A 119 -4.83 -8.65 -4.34
CA ILE A 119 -3.81 -7.66 -4.65
C ILE A 119 -4.08 -6.39 -3.84
N PHE A 120 -3.07 -5.96 -3.10
CA PHE A 120 -3.14 -4.82 -2.20
C PHE A 120 -1.97 -3.87 -2.40
N ILE A 121 -2.17 -2.60 -2.03
CA ILE A 121 -1.09 -1.72 -1.58
C ILE A 121 -1.00 -1.92 -0.07
N HIS A 122 0.19 -2.23 0.48
CA HIS A 122 0.36 -2.50 1.90
C HIS A 122 1.71 -2.03 2.45
N GLY A 123 1.82 -1.94 3.76
CA GLY A 123 3.07 -1.66 4.45
C GLY A 123 4.01 -2.87 4.49
N TYR A 124 5.11 -2.73 5.22
CA TYR A 124 6.10 -3.75 5.46
C TYR A 124 6.95 -4.12 4.24
N THR A 125 8.06 -3.41 4.10
CA THR A 125 9.07 -3.64 3.05
C THR A 125 10.12 -4.69 3.41
N GLY A 126 9.89 -5.51 4.46
CA GLY A 126 10.86 -6.47 4.98
C GLY A 126 11.67 -5.95 6.16
N LYS A 127 12.35 -6.85 6.88
CA LYS A 127 13.06 -6.54 8.13
C LYS A 127 14.22 -5.55 7.96
N ASP A 128 14.79 -5.47 6.77
CA ASP A 128 16.04 -4.73 6.52
C ASP A 128 15.84 -3.49 5.64
N GLY A 129 14.58 -3.05 5.40
CA GLY A 129 14.30 -1.93 4.50
C GLY A 129 14.70 -2.20 3.04
N ASN A 130 14.94 -3.46 2.69
CA ASN A 130 15.30 -3.83 1.33
C ASN A 130 14.08 -3.74 0.43
N TYR A 131 14.15 -2.87 -0.56
CA TYR A 131 13.12 -2.65 -1.58
C TYR A 131 13.14 -3.67 -2.73
N GLY A 132 13.74 -4.85 -2.53
CA GLY A 132 13.65 -5.92 -3.50
C GLY A 132 12.20 -6.37 -3.73
N ASP A 133 11.89 -6.82 -4.92
CA ASP A 133 10.58 -7.37 -5.26
C ASP A 133 10.39 -8.73 -4.58
N TRP A 134 9.50 -8.79 -3.59
CA TRP A 134 9.36 -9.95 -2.70
C TRP A 134 7.91 -10.43 -2.53
N THR A 135 6.93 -9.63 -2.96
CA THR A 135 5.52 -9.96 -2.75
C THR A 135 5.06 -11.05 -3.72
N ALA A 136 3.89 -11.63 -3.49
CA ALA A 136 3.25 -12.56 -4.42
C ALA A 136 2.43 -11.84 -5.53
N GLY A 137 2.60 -10.49 -5.64
CA GLY A 137 1.91 -9.65 -6.61
C GLY A 137 1.38 -8.33 -6.05
N CYS A 138 1.40 -8.13 -4.74
CA CYS A 138 1.03 -6.88 -4.10
C CYS A 138 2.06 -5.77 -4.33
N ILE A 139 1.70 -4.53 -4.02
CA ILE A 139 2.55 -3.36 -4.02
C ILE A 139 2.90 -3.03 -2.57
N ALA A 140 4.16 -3.12 -2.19
CA ALA A 140 4.61 -2.85 -0.83
C ALA A 140 5.34 -1.51 -0.73
N VAL A 141 5.09 -0.78 0.37
CA VAL A 141 5.73 0.47 0.75
C VAL A 141 6.21 0.40 2.20
N ARG A 142 6.93 1.39 2.69
CA ARG A 142 7.27 1.48 4.13
C ARG A 142 6.01 1.71 4.97
N ASN A 143 6.02 1.24 6.21
CA ASN A 143 4.87 1.42 7.11
C ASN A 143 4.45 2.88 7.29
N ARG A 144 5.42 3.81 7.42
CA ARG A 144 5.13 5.26 7.55
C ARG A 144 4.50 5.83 6.28
N GLU A 145 4.95 5.38 5.11
CA GLU A 145 4.38 5.77 3.82
C GLU A 145 2.96 5.20 3.67
N MET A 146 2.76 3.94 4.07
CA MET A 146 1.42 3.33 4.07
C MET A 146 0.44 4.06 4.99
N GLU A 147 0.88 4.61 6.12
CA GLU A 147 0.06 5.45 6.99
C GLU A 147 -0.43 6.73 6.28
N GLN A 148 0.44 7.37 5.50
CA GLN A 148 0.10 8.53 4.68
C GLN A 148 -0.86 8.16 3.55
N ILE A 149 -0.50 7.15 2.75
CA ILE A 149 -1.32 6.64 1.65
C ILE A 149 -2.71 6.26 2.16
N TYR A 150 -2.78 5.57 3.30
CA TYR A 150 -4.03 5.16 3.92
C TYR A 150 -4.89 6.36 4.36
N ALA A 151 -4.29 7.45 4.81
CA ALA A 151 -5.00 8.68 5.16
C ALA A 151 -5.54 9.42 3.92
N MET A 152 -4.80 9.38 2.80
CA MET A 152 -5.08 10.15 1.59
C MET A 152 -6.03 9.44 0.62
N VAL A 153 -5.84 8.13 0.42
CA VAL A 153 -6.55 7.36 -0.62
C VAL A 153 -7.84 6.74 -0.08
N ARG A 154 -8.92 6.82 -0.87
CA ARG A 154 -10.26 6.35 -0.51
C ARG A 154 -10.70 5.17 -1.38
N PRO A 155 -11.64 4.32 -0.92
CA PRO A 155 -12.33 3.38 -1.79
C PRO A 155 -12.99 4.13 -2.98
N GLY A 156 -12.91 3.54 -4.17
CA GLY A 156 -13.36 4.16 -5.42
C GLY A 156 -12.27 4.94 -6.16
N THR A 157 -11.13 5.30 -5.52
CA THR A 157 -10.03 5.98 -6.21
C THR A 157 -9.50 5.10 -7.35
N PRO A 158 -9.44 5.62 -8.60
CA PRO A 158 -8.82 4.91 -9.72
C PRO A 158 -7.34 4.66 -9.48
N ILE A 159 -6.85 3.52 -9.94
CA ILE A 159 -5.43 3.16 -9.96
C ILE A 159 -5.04 2.64 -11.33
N LEU A 160 -4.03 3.26 -11.94
CA LEU A 160 -3.40 2.85 -13.19
C LEU A 160 -2.04 2.22 -12.89
N ILE A 161 -1.85 0.98 -13.29
CA ILE A 161 -0.59 0.24 -13.10
C ILE A 161 0.05 0.04 -14.48
N MET A 162 1.17 0.67 -14.70
CA MET A 162 1.94 0.69 -15.96
C MET A 162 3.20 -0.18 -15.84
N PRO A 163 3.72 -0.69 -16.96
CA PRO A 163 4.96 -1.45 -17.03
C PRO A 163 6.17 -0.78 -16.38
#